data_01b429cc7cae09188d4c197423e10954
#
_entry.id   01b429cc7cae09188d4c197423e10954
#
_cell.length_a   1.000
_cell.length_b   1.000
_cell.length_c   1.000
_cell.angle_alpha   90.00
_cell.angle_beta   90.00
_cell.angle_gamma   90.00
#
_symmetry.space_group_name_H-M   'P 1'
#
loop_
_entity.id
_entity.type
_entity.pdbx_description
1 polymer ?
#
loop_
_entity_poly.entity_id
_entity_poly.type
_entity_poly.pdbx_seq_one_letter_code
_entity_poly.pdbx_strand_id
1 'polypeptide(L)'
;LNKSIKFQIFSPETIALKDFEWFEVYKEITFDADFWKETLELSYKKIGNVWIDIFDSYGVEIFGKNQSFVSGLKLQSSVLENSEVKRLLSSLDLTQKRLIINISGFEISKINELLIEFSNLNPKEIILQLGFQSYPTKISDTGLQKISTLKNRFKNKICLADHVDGTLEG
;
A
#
# COMPACT_ATOMS: atom_id res chain seq x y z
N LEU A 1 1.82 -15.18 17.14
CA LEU A 1 1.30 -14.48 15.93
C LEU A 1 2.14 -13.23 15.72
N ASN A 2 2.81 -13.12 14.57
CA ASN A 2 3.50 -11.89 14.19
C ASN A 2 2.43 -10.81 13.92
N LYS A 3 2.32 -9.87 14.84
CA LYS A 3 1.40 -8.74 14.68
C LYS A 3 2.04 -7.67 13.81
N SER A 4 1.24 -6.99 13.01
CA SER A 4 1.63 -5.79 12.26
C SER A 4 0.51 -4.75 12.33
N ILE A 5 0.87 -3.50 12.17
CA ILE A 5 -0.08 -2.41 12.00
C ILE A 5 0.24 -1.67 10.69
N LYS A 6 -0.78 -1.21 10.02
CA LYS A 6 -0.65 -0.44 8.78
C LYS A 6 -1.50 0.83 8.87
N PHE A 7 -0.86 1.97 8.62
CA PHE A 7 -1.51 3.28 8.58
C PHE A 7 -1.72 3.71 7.13
N GLN A 8 -2.87 4.30 6.85
CA GLN A 8 -3.16 4.96 5.58
C GLN A 8 -2.81 6.43 5.73
N ILE A 9 -1.88 6.92 4.90
CA ILE A 9 -1.39 8.29 4.97
C ILE A 9 -1.64 8.96 3.62
N PHE A 10 -2.38 10.06 3.64
CA PHE A 10 -2.77 10.81 2.45
C PHE A 10 -3.05 12.27 2.77
N SER A 11 -3.08 13.10 1.73
CA SER A 11 -3.61 14.46 1.74
C SER A 11 -5.05 14.45 1.22
N PRO A 12 -6.01 15.10 1.89
CA PRO A 12 -7.41 15.13 1.46
C PRO A 12 -7.58 15.59 0.01
N GLU A 13 -6.78 16.57 -0.40
CA GLU A 13 -6.85 17.18 -1.72
C GLU A 13 -6.42 16.24 -2.85
N THR A 14 -5.71 15.17 -2.53
CA THR A 14 -5.25 14.18 -3.50
C THR A 14 -6.15 12.95 -3.56
N ILE A 15 -6.90 12.66 -2.49
CA ILE A 15 -7.74 11.46 -2.40
C ILE A 15 -9.19 11.72 -2.82
N ALA A 16 -9.68 12.96 -2.69
CA ALA A 16 -11.06 13.30 -2.98
C ALA A 16 -11.22 14.70 -3.60
N LEU A 17 -12.28 14.87 -4.39
CA LEU A 17 -12.70 16.17 -4.87
C LEU A 17 -13.35 16.97 -3.72
N LYS A 18 -13.26 18.30 -3.77
CA LYS A 18 -13.77 19.18 -2.70
C LYS A 18 -15.29 19.12 -2.52
N ASP A 19 -16.01 18.71 -3.55
CA ASP A 19 -17.47 18.52 -3.55
C ASP A 19 -17.90 17.10 -3.18
N PHE A 20 -16.95 16.22 -2.87
CA PHE A 20 -17.24 14.88 -2.38
C PHE A 20 -17.82 14.96 -0.96
N GLU A 21 -18.92 14.24 -0.70
CA GLU A 21 -19.67 14.31 0.56
C GLU A 21 -18.84 14.07 1.84
N TRP A 22 -17.74 13.27 1.73
CA TRP A 22 -16.86 12.93 2.86
C TRP A 22 -15.56 13.76 2.89
N PHE A 23 -15.43 14.81 2.04
CA PHE A 23 -14.19 15.58 1.97
C PHE A 23 -13.81 16.25 3.31
N GLU A 24 -14.78 16.82 4.01
CA GLU A 24 -14.54 17.42 5.33
C GLU A 24 -14.11 16.37 6.37
N VAL A 25 -14.68 15.15 6.32
CA VAL A 25 -14.24 14.05 7.18
C VAL A 25 -12.79 13.67 6.88
N TYR A 26 -12.39 13.62 5.61
CA TYR A 26 -10.98 13.36 5.26
C TYR A 26 -10.04 14.43 5.80
N LYS A 27 -10.44 15.69 5.83
CA LYS A 27 -9.67 16.78 6.45
C LYS A 27 -9.53 16.59 7.96
N GLU A 28 -10.58 16.16 8.65
CA GLU A 28 -10.57 15.91 10.09
C GLU A 28 -9.67 14.74 10.50
N ILE A 29 -9.54 13.73 9.66
CA ILE A 29 -8.69 12.54 9.90
C ILE A 29 -7.29 12.66 9.28
N THR A 30 -6.95 13.82 8.73
CA THR A 30 -5.60 14.11 8.24
C THR A 30 -4.77 14.72 9.37
N PHE A 31 -3.60 14.15 9.61
CA PHE A 31 -2.71 14.55 10.68
C PHE A 31 -1.41 15.10 10.11
N ASP A 32 -0.76 15.97 10.87
CA ASP A 32 0.53 16.58 10.50
C ASP A 32 1.72 15.62 10.66
N ALA A 33 2.89 16.10 10.27
CA ALA A 33 4.09 15.29 10.28
C ALA A 33 4.57 14.93 11.70
N ASP A 34 4.32 15.78 12.69
CA ASP A 34 4.72 15.54 14.08
C ASP A 34 3.85 14.45 14.70
N PHE A 35 2.54 14.49 14.49
CA PHE A 35 1.62 13.42 14.88
C PHE A 35 2.05 12.07 14.27
N TRP A 36 2.35 12.05 12.96
CA TRP A 36 2.78 10.82 12.30
C TRP A 36 4.10 10.29 12.86
N LYS A 37 5.06 11.17 13.14
CA LYS A 37 6.34 10.77 13.74
C LYS A 37 6.12 10.07 15.08
N GLU A 38 5.36 10.68 16.00
CA GLU A 38 5.06 10.11 17.30
C GLU A 38 4.30 8.78 17.20
N THR A 39 3.30 8.73 16.33
CA THR A 39 2.47 7.54 16.09
C THR A 39 3.29 6.37 15.55
N LEU A 40 4.13 6.61 14.54
CA LEU A 40 4.97 5.58 13.93
C LEU A 40 6.03 5.06 14.93
N GLU A 41 6.68 5.97 15.66
CA GLU A 41 7.67 5.61 16.68
C GLU A 41 7.05 4.77 17.80
N LEU A 42 5.90 5.21 18.35
CA LEU A 42 5.18 4.49 19.40
C LEU A 42 4.73 3.11 18.94
N SER A 43 4.18 3.03 17.72
CA SER A 43 3.73 1.78 17.11
C SER A 43 4.90 0.82 16.88
N TYR A 44 6.03 1.32 16.41
CA TYR A 44 7.23 0.51 16.23
C TYR A 44 7.76 -0.03 17.56
N LYS A 45 7.83 0.78 18.60
CA LYS A 45 8.22 0.34 19.96
C LYS A 45 7.31 -0.76 20.51
N LYS A 46 6.01 -0.69 20.23
CA LYS A 46 5.02 -1.67 20.74
C LYS A 46 4.91 -2.94 19.91
N ILE A 47 5.01 -2.85 18.59
CA ILE A 47 4.67 -3.93 17.65
C ILE A 47 5.89 -4.39 16.85
N GLY A 48 6.84 -3.50 16.55
CA GLY A 48 8.06 -3.78 15.79
C GLY A 48 7.84 -4.02 14.29
N ASN A 49 6.59 -4.03 13.80
CA ASN A 49 6.26 -4.29 12.40
C ASN A 49 5.18 -3.30 11.92
N VAL A 50 5.62 -2.14 11.46
CA VAL A 50 4.77 -1.01 11.07
C VAL A 50 4.84 -0.82 9.56
N TRP A 51 3.69 -0.57 8.94
CA TRP A 51 3.54 -0.36 7.51
C TRP A 51 2.85 0.95 7.22
N ILE A 52 3.18 1.57 6.09
CA ILE A 52 2.45 2.72 5.55
C ILE A 52 1.81 2.31 4.23
N ASP A 53 0.52 2.59 4.09
CA ASP A 53 -0.24 2.51 2.84
C ASP A 53 -0.17 3.87 2.15
N ILE A 54 0.53 3.93 1.03
CA ILE A 54 0.81 5.15 0.27
C ILE A 54 -0.34 5.39 -0.71
N PHE A 55 -0.94 6.57 -0.62
CA PHE A 55 -1.98 7.05 -1.53
C PHE A 55 -1.50 8.22 -2.40
N ASP A 56 -0.45 8.94 -1.95
CA ASP A 56 0.06 10.14 -2.61
C ASP A 56 1.51 10.47 -2.20
N SER A 57 2.00 11.62 -2.66
CA SER A 57 3.34 12.14 -2.31
C SER A 57 3.49 12.45 -0.83
N TYR A 58 2.44 12.90 -0.14
CA TYR A 58 2.48 13.17 1.30
C TYR A 58 2.83 11.91 2.10
N GLY A 59 2.21 10.77 1.77
CA GLY A 59 2.55 9.49 2.39
C GLY A 59 4.02 9.10 2.19
N VAL A 60 4.61 9.39 1.01
CA VAL A 60 6.03 9.15 0.75
C VAL A 60 6.93 10.08 1.57
N GLU A 61 6.56 11.36 1.71
CA GLU A 61 7.31 12.31 2.54
C GLU A 61 7.32 11.92 4.02
N ILE A 62 6.17 11.51 4.56
CA ILE A 62 6.08 11.01 5.94
C ILE A 62 6.96 9.76 6.10
N PHE A 63 6.91 8.83 5.15
CA PHE A 63 7.81 7.68 5.17
C PHE A 63 9.28 8.10 5.15
N GLY A 64 9.67 9.00 4.25
CA GLY A 64 11.05 9.47 4.11
C GLY A 64 11.64 10.01 5.42
N LYS A 65 10.84 10.75 6.18
CA LYS A 65 11.22 11.32 7.49
C LYS A 65 11.26 10.28 8.62
N ASN A 66 10.60 9.12 8.46
CA ASN A 66 10.38 8.14 9.52
C ASN A 66 10.83 6.72 9.16
N GLN A 67 11.77 6.56 8.23
CA GLN A 67 12.17 5.25 7.69
C GLN A 67 12.57 4.23 8.77
N SER A 68 13.22 4.67 9.85
CA SER A 68 13.68 3.79 10.94
C SER A 68 12.53 3.08 11.67
N PHE A 69 11.33 3.63 11.65
CA PHE A 69 10.16 3.09 12.33
C PHE A 69 9.22 2.29 11.40
N VAL A 70 9.54 2.21 10.11
CA VAL A 70 8.67 1.60 9.09
C VAL A 70 9.32 0.36 8.50
N SER A 71 8.63 -0.77 8.57
CA SER A 71 9.10 -2.08 8.08
C SER A 71 8.81 -2.30 6.60
N GLY A 72 7.79 -1.64 6.06
CA GLY A 72 7.41 -1.77 4.66
C GLY A 72 6.34 -0.78 4.23
N LEU A 73 6.14 -0.72 2.93
CA LEU A 73 5.15 0.14 2.27
C LEU A 73 4.15 -0.70 1.50
N LYS A 74 2.93 -0.23 1.45
CA LYS A 74 1.95 -0.68 0.47
C LYS A 74 1.67 0.47 -0.50
N LEU A 75 1.68 0.18 -1.78
CA LEU A 75 1.34 1.10 -2.85
C LEU A 75 -0.01 0.68 -3.44
N GLN A 76 -0.97 1.60 -3.43
CA GLN A 76 -2.27 1.38 -4.05
C GLN A 76 -2.14 1.33 -5.57
N SER A 77 -3.04 0.61 -6.25
CA SER A 77 -3.04 0.54 -7.72
C SER A 77 -3.08 1.93 -8.37
N SER A 78 -3.80 2.87 -7.78
CA SER A 78 -3.92 4.26 -8.25
C SER A 78 -2.62 5.05 -8.26
N VAL A 79 -1.63 4.69 -7.43
CA VAL A 79 -0.37 5.42 -7.33
C VAL A 79 0.80 4.75 -8.04
N LEU A 80 0.62 3.52 -8.54
CA LEU A 80 1.71 2.78 -9.19
C LEU A 80 2.22 3.44 -10.48
N GLU A 81 1.42 4.28 -11.12
CA GLU A 81 1.78 5.04 -12.31
C GLU A 81 2.00 6.54 -12.02
N ASN A 82 1.86 6.97 -10.77
CA ASN A 82 2.07 8.37 -10.40
C ASN A 82 3.57 8.72 -10.43
N SER A 83 3.96 9.61 -11.35
CA SER A 83 5.35 9.98 -11.59
C SER A 83 6.00 10.67 -10.40
N GLU A 84 5.25 11.48 -9.65
CA GLU A 84 5.75 12.16 -8.46
C GLU A 84 6.05 11.17 -7.33
N VAL A 85 5.11 10.27 -7.04
CA VAL A 85 5.30 9.19 -6.05
C VAL A 85 6.53 8.36 -6.41
N LYS A 86 6.67 7.94 -7.67
CA LYS A 86 7.82 7.16 -8.14
C LYS A 86 9.13 7.93 -8.01
N ARG A 87 9.15 9.20 -8.39
CA ARG A 87 10.32 10.08 -8.25
C ARG A 87 10.75 10.23 -6.79
N LEU A 88 9.80 10.44 -5.88
CA LEU A 88 10.09 10.54 -4.44
C LEU A 88 10.61 9.22 -3.88
N LEU A 89 9.98 8.08 -4.20
CA LEU A 89 10.44 6.77 -3.76
C LEU A 89 11.86 6.45 -4.25
N SER A 90 12.21 6.86 -5.49
CA SER A 90 13.55 6.63 -6.05
C SER A 90 14.67 7.40 -5.34
N SER A 91 14.34 8.43 -4.56
CA SER A 91 15.30 9.20 -3.75
C SER A 91 15.53 8.60 -2.36
N LEU A 92 14.84 7.52 -2.00
CA LEU A 92 14.88 6.92 -0.67
C LEU A 92 15.57 5.56 -0.68
N ASP A 93 16.16 5.17 0.44
CA ASP A 93 16.74 3.84 0.62
C ASP A 93 15.63 2.83 0.98
N LEU A 94 15.33 1.92 0.04
CA LEU A 94 14.34 0.86 0.22
C LEU A 94 14.97 -0.52 0.46
N THR A 95 16.28 -0.65 0.55
CA THR A 95 16.99 -1.94 0.63
C THR A 95 16.57 -2.81 1.82
N GLN A 96 16.12 -2.21 2.91
CA GLN A 96 15.59 -2.92 4.09
C GLN A 96 14.06 -2.93 4.15
N LYS A 97 13.38 -2.42 3.13
CA LYS A 97 11.92 -2.27 3.12
C LYS A 97 11.25 -3.32 2.24
N ARG A 98 10.13 -3.82 2.71
CA ARG A 98 9.25 -4.66 1.89
C ARG A 98 8.22 -3.77 1.19
N LEU A 99 7.94 -4.05 -0.07
CA LEU A 99 6.90 -3.38 -0.83
C LEU A 99 5.75 -4.34 -1.08
N ILE A 100 4.54 -3.92 -0.75
CA ILE A 100 3.31 -4.52 -1.27
C ILE A 100 2.83 -3.61 -2.40
N ILE A 101 2.68 -4.15 -3.60
CA ILE A 101 2.07 -3.44 -4.73
C ILE A 101 0.70 -4.04 -5.02
N ASN A 102 -0.33 -3.21 -5.00
CA ASN A 102 -1.68 -3.63 -5.33
C ASN A 102 -1.83 -3.69 -6.84
N ILE A 103 -1.97 -4.91 -7.36
CA ILE A 103 -2.05 -5.19 -8.80
C ILE A 103 -3.49 -5.31 -9.31
N SER A 104 -4.47 -4.90 -8.52
CA SER A 104 -5.89 -4.95 -8.91
C SER A 104 -6.14 -4.08 -10.14
N GLY A 105 -6.80 -4.66 -11.12
CA GLY A 105 -7.11 -3.98 -12.38
C GLY A 105 -6.02 -4.03 -13.45
N PHE A 106 -4.81 -4.52 -13.14
CA PHE A 106 -3.73 -4.61 -14.11
C PHE A 106 -3.68 -5.96 -14.82
N GLU A 107 -3.30 -5.92 -16.10
CA GLU A 107 -2.99 -7.09 -16.89
C GLU A 107 -1.58 -7.62 -16.59
N ILE A 108 -1.33 -8.88 -16.95
CA ILE A 108 -0.05 -9.57 -16.69
C ILE A 108 1.15 -8.83 -17.29
N SER A 109 1.01 -8.27 -18.50
CA SER A 109 2.06 -7.47 -19.15
C SER A 109 2.44 -6.26 -18.29
N LYS A 110 1.43 -5.53 -17.82
CA LYS A 110 1.62 -4.34 -16.99
C LYS A 110 2.22 -4.68 -15.63
N ILE A 111 1.82 -5.79 -15.03
CA ILE A 111 2.41 -6.26 -13.77
C ILE A 111 3.92 -6.55 -13.95
N ASN A 112 4.33 -7.13 -15.07
CA ASN A 112 5.75 -7.33 -15.37
C ASN A 112 6.53 -6.01 -15.48
N GLU A 113 5.97 -5.01 -16.16
CA GLU A 113 6.58 -3.67 -16.27
C GLU A 113 6.76 -3.04 -14.90
N LEU A 114 5.70 -3.04 -14.07
CA LEU A 114 5.73 -2.51 -12.70
C LEU A 114 6.76 -3.26 -11.84
N LEU A 115 6.84 -4.59 -11.95
CA LEU A 115 7.84 -5.36 -11.22
C LEU A 115 9.27 -4.98 -11.60
N ILE A 116 9.56 -4.79 -12.88
CA ILE A 116 10.87 -4.31 -13.33
C ILE A 116 11.15 -2.93 -12.75
N GLU A 117 10.21 -2.01 -12.87
CA GLU A 117 10.36 -0.65 -12.39
C GLU A 117 10.62 -0.59 -10.88
N PHE A 118 9.76 -1.24 -10.08
CA PHE A 118 9.92 -1.23 -8.62
C PHE A 118 11.11 -2.07 -8.13
N SER A 119 11.55 -3.07 -8.89
CA SER A 119 12.78 -3.81 -8.57
C SER A 119 14.04 -2.93 -8.69
N ASN A 120 14.04 -1.93 -9.56
CA ASN A 120 15.13 -0.97 -9.68
C ASN A 120 15.32 -0.09 -8.44
N LEU A 121 14.30 0.01 -7.58
CA LEU A 121 14.39 0.66 -6.27
C LEU A 121 15.10 -0.21 -5.22
N ASN A 122 15.48 -1.45 -5.60
CA ASN A 122 16.20 -2.41 -4.77
C ASN A 122 15.56 -2.69 -3.40
N PRO A 123 14.23 -2.92 -3.31
CA PRO A 123 13.59 -3.25 -2.05
C PRO A 123 13.99 -4.65 -1.59
N LYS A 124 13.91 -4.89 -0.27
CA LYS A 124 14.17 -6.21 0.32
C LYS A 124 13.28 -7.32 -0.27
N GLU A 125 12.05 -6.99 -0.58
CA GLU A 125 11.05 -7.90 -1.13
C GLU A 125 9.92 -7.12 -1.79
N ILE A 126 9.39 -7.62 -2.90
CA ILE A 126 8.14 -7.14 -3.50
C ILE A 126 7.08 -8.24 -3.37
N ILE A 127 5.93 -7.87 -2.80
CA ILE A 127 4.76 -8.73 -2.61
C ILE A 127 3.64 -8.21 -3.51
N LEU A 128 3.03 -9.07 -4.31
CA LEU A 128 1.90 -8.72 -5.16
C LEU A 128 0.60 -8.87 -4.37
N GLN A 129 -0.21 -7.82 -4.30
CA GLN A 129 -1.51 -7.87 -3.66
C GLN A 129 -2.63 -7.87 -4.69
N LEU A 130 -3.42 -8.94 -4.68
CA LEU A 130 -4.68 -9.03 -5.42
C LEU A 130 -5.83 -8.58 -4.51
N GLY A 131 -6.88 -8.01 -5.08
CA GLY A 131 -8.11 -7.67 -4.37
C GLY A 131 -8.97 -6.73 -5.19
N PHE A 132 -10.28 -6.77 -4.98
CA PHE A 132 -11.21 -5.87 -5.61
C PHE A 132 -11.46 -4.64 -4.74
N GLN A 133 -11.58 -3.47 -5.35
CA GLN A 133 -11.72 -2.18 -4.63
C GLN A 133 -13.18 -1.79 -4.45
N SER A 134 -13.96 -2.68 -3.80
CA SER A 134 -15.35 -2.43 -3.40
C SER A 134 -15.55 -2.82 -1.94
N TYR A 135 -16.41 -2.10 -1.24
CA TYR A 135 -16.71 -2.32 0.18
C TYR A 135 -18.23 -2.37 0.40
N PRO A 136 -18.81 -3.54 0.68
CA PRO A 136 -18.19 -4.87 0.68
C PRO A 136 -17.95 -5.41 -0.73
N THR A 137 -17.00 -6.35 -0.84
CA THR A 137 -16.78 -7.11 -2.08
C THR A 137 -17.54 -8.43 -2.03
N LYS A 138 -18.29 -8.79 -3.09
CA LYS A 138 -18.87 -10.11 -3.22
C LYS A 138 -17.79 -11.16 -3.43
N ILE A 139 -17.95 -12.36 -2.87
CA ILE A 139 -16.98 -13.45 -3.01
C ILE A 139 -16.70 -13.74 -4.50
N SER A 140 -17.71 -13.71 -5.37
CA SER A 140 -17.56 -13.87 -6.83
C SER A 140 -16.61 -12.88 -7.46
N ASP A 141 -16.47 -11.68 -6.88
CA ASP A 141 -15.74 -10.55 -7.44
C ASP A 141 -14.32 -10.42 -6.86
N THR A 142 -13.97 -11.23 -5.87
CA THR A 142 -12.65 -11.21 -5.22
C THR A 142 -11.49 -11.54 -6.15
N GLY A 143 -11.76 -12.25 -7.26
CA GLY A 143 -10.72 -12.69 -8.20
C GLY A 143 -9.81 -13.78 -7.67
N LEU A 144 -10.20 -14.53 -6.62
CA LEU A 144 -9.40 -15.60 -6.00
C LEU A 144 -8.86 -16.61 -7.00
N GLN A 145 -9.62 -16.92 -8.06
CA GLN A 145 -9.18 -17.81 -9.15
C GLN A 145 -7.93 -17.31 -9.89
N LYS A 146 -7.63 -16.01 -9.82
CA LYS A 146 -6.42 -15.43 -10.44
C LYS A 146 -5.15 -15.76 -9.65
N ILE A 147 -5.26 -16.14 -8.37
CA ILE A 147 -4.11 -16.42 -7.50
C ILE A 147 -3.24 -17.55 -8.09
N SER A 148 -3.86 -18.62 -8.58
CA SER A 148 -3.11 -19.74 -9.18
C SER A 148 -2.33 -19.30 -10.43
N THR A 149 -2.95 -18.51 -11.29
CA THR A 149 -2.30 -17.92 -12.48
C THR A 149 -1.13 -17.03 -12.09
N LEU A 150 -1.32 -16.15 -11.10
CA LEU A 150 -0.27 -15.27 -10.60
C LEU A 150 0.90 -16.06 -10.00
N LYS A 151 0.62 -17.08 -9.16
CA LYS A 151 1.65 -17.95 -8.57
C LYS A 151 2.46 -18.71 -9.62
N ASN A 152 1.82 -19.14 -10.71
CA ASN A 152 2.52 -19.83 -11.80
C ASN A 152 3.37 -18.87 -12.64
N ARG A 153 3.00 -17.59 -12.70
CA ARG A 153 3.67 -16.59 -13.54
C ARG A 153 4.77 -15.83 -12.82
N PHE A 154 4.58 -15.53 -11.54
CA PHE A 154 5.47 -14.69 -10.73
C PHE A 154 6.08 -15.48 -9.56
N LYS A 155 7.37 -15.25 -9.30
CA LYS A 155 8.06 -15.82 -8.13
C LYS A 155 7.77 -15.07 -6.84
N ASN A 156 7.14 -13.89 -6.95
CA ASN A 156 6.80 -13.05 -5.83
C ASN A 156 5.74 -13.70 -4.94
N LYS A 157 5.75 -13.37 -3.66
CA LYS A 157 4.64 -13.71 -2.77
C LYS A 157 3.37 -13.01 -3.24
N ILE A 158 2.26 -13.72 -3.13
CA ILE A 158 0.93 -13.19 -3.45
C ILE A 158 0.14 -13.09 -2.15
N CYS A 159 -0.50 -11.95 -1.91
CA CYS A 159 -1.45 -11.76 -0.83
C CYS A 159 -2.79 -11.24 -1.37
N LEU A 160 -3.84 -11.37 -0.56
CA LEU A 160 -5.17 -10.89 -0.87
C LEU A 160 -5.48 -9.66 -0.01
N ALA A 161 -6.06 -8.63 -0.63
CA ALA A 161 -6.79 -7.59 0.08
C ALA A 161 -8.23 -8.08 0.25
N ASP A 162 -8.57 -8.53 1.44
CA ASP A 162 -9.89 -9.04 1.74
C ASP A 162 -10.83 -7.89 2.15
N HIS A 163 -11.88 -7.69 1.36
CA HIS A 163 -12.93 -6.70 1.57
C HIS A 163 -14.31 -7.36 1.58
N VAL A 164 -14.37 -8.67 1.77
CA VAL A 164 -15.62 -9.43 1.78
C VAL A 164 -16.39 -9.10 3.06
N ASP A 165 -17.71 -8.93 2.92
CA ASP A 165 -18.61 -8.79 4.05
C ASP A 165 -18.84 -10.18 4.68
N GLY A 166 -18.37 -10.33 5.90
CA GLY A 166 -18.41 -11.60 6.61
C GLY A 166 -17.08 -12.33 6.65
N THR A 167 -17.03 -13.44 7.35
CA THR A 167 -15.87 -14.29 7.44
C THR A 167 -15.74 -15.14 6.17
N LEU A 168 -14.53 -15.25 5.62
CA LEU A 168 -14.19 -16.31 4.66
C LEU A 168 -14.17 -17.63 5.45
N GLU A 169 -15.34 -18.06 5.93
CA GLU A 169 -15.53 -19.40 6.46
C GLU A 169 -15.74 -20.34 5.27
N GLY A 170 -14.69 -21.00 4.91
CA GLY A 170 -14.68 -22.06 3.94
C GLY A 170 -13.65 -23.08 4.32
#